data_8efe65ed7692c50656c43b262c8bddcf
#
_entry.id   8efe65ed7692c50656c43b262c8bddcf
#
_cell.length_a   1.000
_cell.length_b   1.000
_cell.length_c   1.000
_cell.angle_alpha   90.00
_cell.angle_beta   90.00
_cell.angle_gamma   90.00
#
_symmetry.space_group_name_H-M   'P 1'
#
loop_
_entity.id
_entity.type
_entity.pdbx_description
1 polymer ?
#
loop_
_entity_poly.entity_id
_entity_poly.type
_entity_poly.pdbx_seq_one_letter_code
_entity_poly.pdbx_strand_id
1 'polypeptide(L)'
;MSGDDNLQRMKTLDDAWNSQDWEVFRKRHSADTAVYWPGQPDPTRGRDAHQAESDAFFKSIENHLDNNPYKVMISSGDWTCTIARWTGKMIGPWAGLDGKVHAATGKTFELEFCTVARWTNGEIVEEKLFYDQVGFLRQIGVL
;
A
#
# COMPACT_ATOMS: atom_id res chain seq x y z
N MET A 1 15.34 7.83 -16.14
CA MET A 1 15.09 6.40 -15.92
C MET A 1 13.90 5.96 -16.71
N SER A 2 13.92 4.77 -17.27
CA SER A 2 12.80 4.27 -18.07
C SER A 2 11.62 3.84 -17.19
N GLY A 3 10.42 3.81 -17.79
CA GLY A 3 9.23 3.28 -17.15
C GLY A 3 9.38 1.82 -16.75
N ASP A 4 10.09 1.02 -17.53
CA ASP A 4 10.35 -0.38 -17.23
C ASP A 4 11.22 -0.53 -15.98
N ASP A 5 12.22 0.34 -15.80
CA ASP A 5 13.05 0.35 -14.59
C ASP A 5 12.22 0.69 -13.36
N ASN A 6 11.30 1.66 -13.47
CA ASN A 6 10.43 2.03 -12.38
C ASN A 6 9.42 0.92 -12.05
N LEU A 7 8.92 0.19 -13.06
CA LEU A 7 8.07 -0.97 -12.82
C LEU A 7 8.82 -2.08 -12.08
N GLN A 8 10.08 -2.34 -12.40
CA GLN A 8 10.89 -3.30 -11.66
C GLN A 8 11.15 -2.84 -10.22
N ARG A 9 11.40 -1.56 -10.02
CA ARG A 9 11.52 -1.00 -8.67
C ARG A 9 10.23 -1.13 -7.88
N MET A 10 9.07 -0.91 -8.52
CA MET A 10 7.77 -1.10 -7.89
C MET A 10 7.59 -2.55 -7.42
N LYS A 11 8.01 -3.51 -8.25
CA LYS A 11 7.96 -4.92 -7.86
C LYS A 11 8.81 -5.19 -6.62
N THR A 12 10.03 -4.64 -6.57
CA THR A 12 10.91 -4.79 -5.38
C THR A 12 10.32 -4.13 -4.14
N LEU A 13 9.59 -3.03 -4.32
CA LEU A 13 8.90 -2.37 -3.21
C LEU A 13 7.78 -3.24 -2.64
N ASP A 14 6.95 -3.85 -3.49
CA ASP A 14 5.87 -4.73 -3.02
C ASP A 14 6.44 -6.01 -2.40
N ASP A 15 7.54 -6.54 -2.91
CA ASP A 15 8.26 -7.64 -2.25
C ASP A 15 8.73 -7.23 -0.84
N ALA A 16 9.25 -6.01 -0.71
CA ALA A 16 9.69 -5.46 0.57
C ALA A 16 8.51 -5.21 1.53
N TRP A 17 7.37 -4.75 1.00
CA TRP A 17 6.14 -4.64 1.78
C TRP A 17 5.75 -6.01 2.35
N ASN A 18 5.68 -7.02 1.49
CA ASN A 18 5.28 -8.37 1.91
C ASN A 18 6.19 -8.98 2.97
N SER A 19 7.49 -8.70 2.90
CA SER A 19 8.48 -9.21 3.86
C SER A 19 8.77 -8.25 5.02
N GLN A 20 8.16 -7.06 4.99
CA GLN A 20 8.44 -5.98 5.95
C GLN A 20 9.94 -5.61 5.98
N ASP A 21 10.56 -5.60 4.82
CA ASP A 21 11.93 -5.13 4.63
C ASP A 21 11.93 -3.61 4.54
N TRP A 22 12.01 -2.95 5.69
CA TRP A 22 11.93 -1.50 5.76
C TRP A 22 13.13 -0.80 5.15
N GLU A 23 14.28 -1.46 5.02
CA GLU A 23 15.44 -0.89 4.36
C GLU A 23 15.15 -0.65 2.88
N VAL A 24 14.67 -1.66 2.15
CA VAL A 24 14.28 -1.53 0.73
C VAL A 24 13.08 -0.61 0.59
N PHE A 25 12.08 -0.72 1.46
CA PHE A 25 10.91 0.16 1.48
C PHE A 25 11.35 1.63 1.51
N ARG A 26 12.25 1.99 2.42
CA ARG A 26 12.77 3.35 2.55
C ARG A 26 13.55 3.78 1.32
N LYS A 27 14.34 2.89 0.76
CA LYS A 27 15.16 3.15 -0.43
C LYS A 27 14.31 3.50 -1.66
N ARG A 28 13.10 3.00 -1.73
CA ARG A 28 12.18 3.26 -2.84
C ARG A 28 11.36 4.53 -2.69
N HIS A 29 11.40 5.18 -1.54
CA HIS A 29 10.66 6.42 -1.27
C HIS A 29 11.62 7.58 -1.05
N SER A 30 11.29 8.76 -1.60
CA SER A 30 12.04 9.98 -1.29
C SER A 30 11.79 10.41 0.16
N ALA A 31 12.72 11.20 0.71
CA ALA A 31 12.60 11.66 2.09
C ALA A 31 11.31 12.47 2.33
N ASP A 32 10.83 13.19 1.33
CA ASP A 32 9.66 14.08 1.35
C ASP A 32 8.47 13.53 0.54
N THR A 33 8.42 12.24 0.31
CA THR A 33 7.35 11.59 -0.46
C THR A 33 5.96 11.94 0.09
N ALA A 34 4.97 12.00 -0.78
CA ALA A 34 3.57 12.21 -0.39
C ALA A 34 2.77 10.95 -0.75
N VAL A 35 2.08 10.37 0.23
CA VAL A 35 1.33 9.13 0.07
C VAL A 35 -0.15 9.37 0.37
N TYR A 36 -1.00 9.07 -0.60
CA TYR A 36 -2.45 9.27 -0.51
C TYR A 36 -3.14 7.92 -0.27
N TRP A 37 -3.75 7.77 0.90
CA TRP A 37 -4.53 6.60 1.26
C TRP A 37 -6.02 6.82 0.99
N PRO A 38 -6.79 5.75 0.70
CA PRO A 38 -8.23 5.87 0.54
C PRO A 38 -8.89 6.48 1.79
N GLY A 39 -9.84 7.41 1.55
CA GLY A 39 -10.60 8.02 2.62
C GLY A 39 -9.87 9.11 3.41
N GLN A 40 -8.62 9.40 3.10
CA GLN A 40 -7.86 10.47 3.73
C GLN A 40 -7.78 11.68 2.80
N PRO A 41 -8.24 12.87 3.22
CA PRO A 41 -8.21 14.05 2.36
C PRO A 41 -6.80 14.59 2.16
N ASP A 42 -5.91 14.43 3.15
CA ASP A 42 -4.54 14.90 3.09
C ASP A 42 -3.57 13.73 2.98
N PRO A 43 -2.46 13.88 2.24
CA PRO A 43 -1.46 12.81 2.14
C PRO A 43 -0.66 12.68 3.44
N THR A 44 -0.12 11.48 3.67
CA THR A 44 0.98 11.27 4.59
C THR A 44 2.23 11.85 3.96
N ARG A 45 2.92 12.74 4.65
CA ARG A 45 4.12 13.42 4.15
C ARG A 45 5.37 12.89 4.82
N GLY A 46 6.30 12.48 3.97
CA GLY A 46 7.62 12.02 4.40
C GLY A 46 7.72 10.51 4.54
N ARG A 47 8.91 10.03 4.23
CA ARG A 47 9.25 8.61 4.27
C ARG A 47 9.16 8.02 5.67
N ASP A 48 9.55 8.79 6.69
CA ASP A 48 9.52 8.31 8.09
C ASP A 48 8.07 8.10 8.55
N ALA A 49 7.18 9.04 8.25
CA ALA A 49 5.76 8.91 8.58
C ALA A 49 5.11 7.74 7.81
N HIS A 50 5.47 7.56 6.54
CA HIS A 50 4.94 6.46 5.73
C HIS A 50 5.40 5.09 6.25
N GLN A 51 6.64 4.97 6.68
CA GLN A 51 7.12 3.73 7.32
C GLN A 51 6.37 3.45 8.63
N ALA A 52 6.20 4.47 9.46
CA ALA A 52 5.51 4.32 10.74
C ALA A 52 4.06 3.87 10.56
N GLU A 53 3.32 4.46 9.61
CA GLU A 53 1.94 4.06 9.34
C GLU A 53 1.86 2.66 8.74
N SER A 54 2.82 2.28 7.90
CA SER A 54 2.89 0.95 7.30
C SER A 54 3.17 -0.12 8.34
N ASP A 55 4.09 0.14 9.26
CA ASP A 55 4.38 -0.76 10.37
C ASP A 55 3.14 -0.95 11.26
N ALA A 56 2.45 0.15 11.58
CA ALA A 56 1.21 0.11 12.35
C ALA A 56 0.11 -0.68 11.62
N PHE A 57 0.02 -0.54 10.29
CA PHE A 57 -0.93 -1.29 9.48
C PHE A 57 -0.74 -2.80 9.63
N PHE A 58 0.50 -3.29 9.53
CA PHE A 58 0.81 -4.71 9.69
C PHE A 58 0.47 -5.27 11.07
N LYS A 59 0.48 -4.45 12.11
CA LYS A 59 0.10 -4.88 13.47
C LYS A 59 -1.39 -5.22 13.57
N SER A 60 -2.21 -4.64 12.70
CA SER A 60 -3.65 -4.90 12.69
C SER A 60 -4.11 -5.75 11.51
N ILE A 61 -3.42 -5.66 10.38
CA ILE A 61 -3.80 -6.31 9.12
C ILE A 61 -2.59 -7.06 8.58
N GLU A 62 -2.58 -8.37 8.79
CA GLU A 62 -1.68 -9.26 8.07
C GLU A 62 -2.08 -9.23 6.61
N ASN A 63 -1.15 -9.00 5.68
CA ASN A 63 -1.54 -8.85 4.28
C ASN A 63 -0.40 -9.14 3.33
N HIS A 64 -0.77 -9.41 2.07
CA HIS A 64 0.16 -9.76 1.01
C HIS A 64 -0.32 -9.16 -0.31
N LEU A 65 0.59 -8.49 -1.02
CA LEU A 65 0.39 -8.01 -2.38
C LEU A 65 1.01 -9.01 -3.36
N ASP A 66 0.18 -9.67 -4.15
CA ASP A 66 0.66 -10.65 -5.13
C ASP A 66 1.10 -9.92 -6.41
N ASN A 67 2.41 -9.88 -6.62
CA ASN A 67 3.03 -9.25 -7.79
C ASN A 67 3.64 -10.27 -8.78
N ASN A 68 3.24 -11.52 -8.70
CA ASN A 68 3.83 -12.58 -9.51
C ASN A 68 2.78 -13.44 -10.24
N PRO A 69 2.17 -12.90 -11.30
CA PRO A 69 2.34 -11.54 -11.83
C PRO A 69 1.38 -10.53 -11.19
N TYR A 70 1.61 -9.24 -11.40
CA TYR A 70 0.58 -8.24 -11.22
C TYR A 70 -0.59 -8.51 -12.17
N LYS A 71 -1.80 -8.13 -11.77
CA LYS A 71 -2.97 -8.16 -12.65
C LYS A 71 -2.87 -7.11 -13.77
N VAL A 72 -2.33 -5.94 -13.42
CA VAL A 72 -2.06 -4.84 -14.35
C VAL A 72 -0.71 -4.24 -13.98
N MET A 73 0.10 -3.91 -14.98
CA MET A 73 1.43 -3.34 -14.79
C MET A 73 1.74 -2.47 -16.01
N ILE A 74 1.59 -1.17 -15.86
CA ILE A 74 1.79 -0.20 -16.94
C ILE A 74 2.59 1.00 -16.46
N SER A 75 3.25 1.68 -17.39
CA SER A 75 3.97 2.91 -17.12
C SER A 75 3.73 3.93 -18.23
N SER A 76 3.82 5.22 -17.87
CA SER A 76 3.80 6.32 -18.80
C SER A 76 4.62 7.48 -18.21
N GLY A 77 5.70 7.86 -18.88
CA GLY A 77 6.62 8.88 -18.37
C GLY A 77 7.18 8.46 -17.01
N ASP A 78 7.04 9.34 -16.02
CA ASP A 78 7.51 9.11 -14.65
C ASP A 78 6.54 8.28 -13.81
N TRP A 79 5.37 7.94 -14.36
CA TRP A 79 4.30 7.29 -13.62
C TRP A 79 4.27 5.79 -13.86
N THR A 80 4.01 5.04 -12.79
CA THR A 80 3.68 3.62 -12.86
C THR A 80 2.28 3.39 -12.29
N CYS A 81 1.61 2.36 -12.81
CA CYS A 81 0.33 1.89 -12.26
C CYS A 81 0.38 0.37 -12.20
N THR A 82 0.17 -0.15 -11.01
CA THR A 82 0.11 -1.60 -10.79
C THR A 82 -1.19 -1.96 -10.07
N ILE A 83 -1.75 -3.12 -10.43
CA ILE A 83 -2.86 -3.71 -9.66
C ILE A 83 -2.42 -5.09 -9.23
N ALA A 84 -2.40 -5.31 -7.91
CA ALA A 84 -2.05 -6.56 -7.28
C ALA A 84 -3.30 -7.20 -6.66
N ARG A 85 -3.37 -8.52 -6.67
CA ARG A 85 -4.28 -9.25 -5.80
C ARG A 85 -3.82 -9.04 -4.36
N TRP A 86 -4.70 -8.56 -3.51
CA TRP A 86 -4.38 -8.22 -2.13
C TRP A 86 -5.21 -9.07 -1.18
N THR A 87 -4.54 -9.83 -0.34
CA THR A 87 -5.17 -10.75 0.60
C THR A 87 -4.65 -10.52 2.00
N GLY A 88 -5.43 -10.88 2.98
CA GLY A 88 -4.98 -10.78 4.36
C GLY A 88 -6.04 -11.15 5.38
N LYS A 89 -5.76 -10.74 6.63
CA LYS A 89 -6.54 -11.11 7.80
C LYS A 89 -6.42 -10.01 8.86
N MET A 90 -7.54 -9.67 9.49
CA MET A 90 -7.55 -8.75 10.63
C MET A 90 -7.04 -9.45 11.89
N ILE A 91 -5.86 -9.02 12.37
CA ILE A 91 -5.20 -9.62 13.53
C ILE A 91 -5.10 -8.67 14.72
N GLY A 92 -5.44 -7.40 14.54
CA GLY A 92 -5.41 -6.36 15.57
C GLY A 92 -6.57 -5.39 15.42
N PRO A 93 -6.66 -4.36 16.28
CA PRO A 93 -7.79 -3.44 16.25
C PRO A 93 -7.82 -2.57 14.99
N TRP A 94 -9.02 -2.24 14.51
CA TRP A 94 -9.23 -1.38 13.34
C TRP A 94 -10.47 -0.50 13.51
N ALA A 95 -10.35 0.75 13.07
CA ALA A 95 -11.47 1.69 13.13
C ALA A 95 -12.44 1.47 11.95
N GLY A 96 -13.73 1.41 12.24
CA GLY A 96 -14.78 1.39 11.23
C GLY A 96 -15.12 2.80 10.73
N LEU A 97 -16.06 2.87 9.78
CA LEU A 97 -16.53 4.16 9.23
C LEU A 97 -17.25 5.02 10.29
N ASP A 98 -17.76 4.41 11.33
CA ASP A 98 -18.42 5.09 12.47
C ASP A 98 -17.41 5.71 13.44
N GLY A 99 -16.11 5.55 13.19
CA GLY A 99 -15.03 6.00 14.06
C GLY A 99 -14.78 5.12 15.28
N LYS A 100 -15.56 4.06 15.46
CA LYS A 100 -15.35 3.13 16.58
C LYS A 100 -14.22 2.16 16.25
N VAL A 101 -13.38 1.88 17.25
CA VAL A 101 -12.32 0.90 17.13
C VAL A 101 -12.88 -0.48 17.48
N HIS A 102 -12.75 -1.41 16.54
CA HIS A 102 -13.21 -2.80 16.69
C HIS A 102 -12.01 -3.69 17.01
N ALA A 103 -12.21 -4.63 17.94
CA ALA A 103 -11.20 -5.66 18.22
C ALA A 103 -11.03 -6.58 17.02
N ALA A 104 -9.88 -7.24 16.93
CA ALA A 104 -9.57 -8.18 15.85
C ALA A 104 -10.66 -9.21 15.67
N THR A 105 -11.18 -9.33 14.43
CA THR A 105 -12.21 -10.31 14.09
C THR A 105 -11.65 -11.65 13.64
N GLY A 106 -10.38 -11.67 13.19
CA GLY A 106 -9.77 -12.85 12.59
C GLY A 106 -10.29 -13.14 11.19
N LYS A 107 -11.12 -12.28 10.62
CA LYS A 107 -11.68 -12.50 9.27
C LYS A 107 -10.67 -12.14 8.20
N THR A 108 -10.75 -12.84 7.08
CA THR A 108 -9.88 -12.65 5.92
C THR A 108 -10.54 -11.78 4.87
N PHE A 109 -9.72 -11.22 3.99
CA PHE A 109 -10.20 -10.43 2.85
C PHE A 109 -9.40 -10.76 1.59
N GLU A 110 -10.02 -10.47 0.45
CA GLU A 110 -9.41 -10.52 -0.86
C GLU A 110 -9.97 -9.39 -1.71
N LEU A 111 -9.07 -8.53 -2.20
CA LEU A 111 -9.39 -7.35 -2.97
C LEU A 111 -8.32 -7.11 -4.03
N GLU A 112 -8.52 -6.09 -4.85
CA GLU A 112 -7.49 -5.54 -5.71
C GLU A 112 -6.91 -4.28 -5.08
N PHE A 113 -5.58 -4.16 -5.11
CA PHE A 113 -4.85 -3.00 -4.61
C PHE A 113 -4.16 -2.32 -5.79
N CYS A 114 -4.51 -1.06 -6.02
CA CYS A 114 -3.94 -0.26 -7.12
C CYS A 114 -2.98 0.78 -6.56
N THR A 115 -1.74 0.78 -7.05
CA THR A 115 -0.74 1.78 -6.71
C THR A 115 -0.40 2.59 -7.93
N VAL A 116 -0.58 3.90 -7.85
CA VAL A 116 -0.18 4.86 -8.88
C VAL A 116 0.94 5.71 -8.29
N ALA A 117 2.14 5.61 -8.86
CA ALA A 117 3.32 6.24 -8.29
C ALA A 117 4.08 7.07 -9.32
N ARG A 118 4.54 8.25 -8.89
CA ARG A 118 5.43 9.09 -9.67
C ARG A 118 6.86 8.99 -9.12
N TRP A 119 7.80 8.74 -10.01
CA TRP A 119 9.19 8.45 -9.69
C TRP A 119 10.14 9.56 -10.11
N THR A 120 11.17 9.81 -9.30
CA THR A 120 12.29 10.68 -9.63
C THR A 120 13.57 10.01 -9.14
N ASN A 121 14.53 9.78 -10.04
CA ASN A 121 15.83 9.19 -9.71
C ASN A 121 15.73 7.88 -8.90
N GLY A 122 14.75 7.03 -9.25
CA GLY A 122 14.56 5.73 -8.61
C GLY A 122 13.83 5.75 -7.27
N GLU A 123 13.27 6.91 -6.90
CA GLU A 123 12.48 7.07 -5.67
C GLU A 123 11.08 7.58 -5.98
N ILE A 124 10.10 7.11 -5.22
CA ILE A 124 8.72 7.60 -5.30
C ILE A 124 8.62 8.95 -4.59
N VAL A 125 8.17 9.95 -5.32
CA VAL A 125 7.91 11.29 -4.78
C VAL A 125 6.44 11.54 -4.49
N GLU A 126 5.55 10.78 -5.14
CA GLU A 126 4.11 10.85 -4.94
C GLU A 126 3.51 9.47 -5.20
N GLU A 127 2.65 9.02 -4.30
CA GLU A 127 2.06 7.69 -4.39
C GLU A 127 0.59 7.78 -4.03
N LYS A 128 -0.26 7.22 -4.89
CA LYS A 128 -1.71 7.17 -4.68
C LYS A 128 -2.13 5.71 -4.58
N LEU A 129 -2.76 5.38 -3.47
CA LEU A 129 -3.18 4.02 -3.14
C LEU A 129 -4.70 3.94 -3.23
N PHE A 130 -5.19 2.92 -3.93
CA PHE A 130 -6.62 2.73 -4.15
C PHE A 130 -7.02 1.29 -3.88
N TYR A 131 -8.04 1.12 -3.08
CA TYR A 131 -8.74 -0.15 -2.90
C TYR A 131 -10.18 0.15 -2.47
N ASP A 132 -11.06 -0.82 -2.60
CA ASP A 132 -12.44 -0.73 -2.15
C ASP A 132 -12.48 -0.73 -0.61
N GLN A 133 -12.48 0.45 -0.01
CA GLN A 133 -12.47 0.60 1.45
C GLN A 133 -13.72 0.02 2.11
N VAL A 134 -14.90 0.22 1.52
CA VAL A 134 -16.15 -0.34 2.05
C VAL A 134 -16.13 -1.87 1.98
N GLY A 135 -15.70 -2.42 0.85
CA GLY A 135 -15.52 -3.87 0.68
C GLY A 135 -14.53 -4.45 1.68
N PHE A 136 -13.40 -3.76 1.90
CA PHE A 136 -12.40 -4.15 2.89
C PHE A 136 -13.02 -4.23 4.30
N LEU A 137 -13.66 -3.17 4.76
CA LEU A 137 -14.27 -3.10 6.09
C LEU A 137 -15.37 -4.15 6.26
N ARG A 138 -16.15 -4.39 5.20
CA ARG A 138 -17.20 -5.43 5.21
C ARG A 138 -16.59 -6.82 5.35
N GLN A 139 -15.55 -7.13 4.60
CA GLN A 139 -14.91 -8.44 4.63
C GLN A 139 -14.25 -8.72 5.98
N ILE A 140 -13.59 -7.73 6.59
CA ILE A 140 -12.99 -7.92 7.92
C ILE A 140 -14.00 -7.80 9.07
N GLY A 141 -15.27 -7.46 8.77
CA GLY A 141 -16.37 -7.53 9.73
C GLY A 141 -16.50 -6.33 10.67
N VAL A 142 -16.04 -5.13 10.24
CA VAL A 142 -16.11 -3.89 11.03
C VAL A 142 -17.01 -2.82 10.40
N LEU A 143 -17.84 -3.22 9.47
CA LEU A 143 -18.81 -2.34 8.84
C LEU A 143 -20.24 -2.70 9.30
#